data_1a5383e8d4a91758d9bc68840e786f50
#
_entry.id   1a5383e8d4a91758d9bc68840e786f50
#
_cell.length_a   1.000
_cell.length_b   1.000
_cell.length_c   1.000
_cell.angle_alpha   90.00
_cell.angle_beta   90.00
_cell.angle_gamma   90.00
#
_symmetry.space_group_name_H-M   'P 1'
#
loop_
_entity.id
_entity.type
_entity.pdbx_description
1 polymer ?
#
loop_
_entity_poly.entity_id
_entity_poly.type
_entity_poly.pdbx_seq_one_letter_code
_entity_poly.pdbx_strand_id
1 'polypeptide(L)'
;MKSIVLSIVLTAISSLTLFAEEAKQYVDASDLRIINKGWDNTLRKYTRIPAYLEDSVRSTLWERSQCSSGIGVRFATDSRSVGVKYELLWDTHMIHMADTGLKGTDLYTYDGDSVWNYVNTIRPYVKKDEDGNKTKIVEGTYVENLDGSMREYIIYFPLYDGINELWVKVDSGATITPGSVELIDPTRKIAAYGTSILQGGCASRTGMAATNILGRELNAEVVNIGISGEGKMDFCMARALAQMEGVGMYLLDPVPNCTLNMCDSLTYDFVKIIADAHPSTPIIMVEGPIYPYSRYDTKQGDYLKSKNKAFHDNYVRLTEDGYTNIYYVDSEGLDGAEDDGTVDSIHLTDLGFRHYADKLRPVIEGIGIIPARRAD
;
A
#
# COMPACT_ATOMS: atom_id res chain seq x y z
N MET A 1 -17.81 -24.91 85.06
CA MET A 1 -16.88 -25.10 83.93
C MET A 1 -17.52 -24.40 82.77
N LYS A 2 -17.05 -23.22 82.36
CA LYS A 2 -17.55 -22.46 81.23
C LYS A 2 -16.50 -22.58 80.14
N SER A 3 -16.85 -23.20 79.01
CA SER A 3 -16.03 -23.29 77.79
C SER A 3 -16.17 -21.99 77.02
N ILE A 4 -15.07 -21.30 76.80
CA ILE A 4 -14.96 -20.15 75.90
C ILE A 4 -14.64 -20.67 74.49
N VAL A 5 -15.52 -20.50 73.55
CA VAL A 5 -15.26 -20.79 72.15
C VAL A 5 -14.71 -19.52 71.53
N LEU A 6 -13.44 -19.60 71.11
CA LEU A 6 -12.73 -18.53 70.39
C LEU A 6 -13.03 -18.65 68.89
N SER A 7 -13.88 -17.76 68.34
CA SER A 7 -14.13 -17.66 66.91
C SER A 7 -13.01 -16.83 66.24
N ILE A 8 -12.19 -17.47 65.43
CA ILE A 8 -11.21 -16.79 64.58
C ILE A 8 -11.96 -16.37 63.27
N VAL A 9 -12.18 -15.08 63.08
CA VAL A 9 -12.66 -14.51 61.83
C VAL A 9 -11.45 -14.30 60.94
N LEU A 10 -11.29 -15.16 59.93
CA LEU A 10 -10.33 -14.95 58.85
C LEU A 10 -10.91 -13.92 57.89
N THR A 11 -10.38 -12.70 57.93
CA THR A 11 -10.69 -11.65 56.90
C THR A 11 -9.80 -11.91 55.69
N ALA A 12 -10.35 -12.52 54.67
CA ALA A 12 -9.68 -12.61 53.37
C ALA A 12 -9.69 -11.21 52.72
N ILE A 13 -8.56 -10.53 52.73
CA ILE A 13 -8.34 -9.33 51.94
C ILE A 13 -8.09 -9.81 50.49
N SER A 14 -9.15 -9.83 49.67
CA SER A 14 -9.01 -9.93 48.22
C SER A 14 -8.44 -8.60 47.72
N SER A 15 -7.13 -8.57 47.46
CA SER A 15 -6.49 -7.49 46.72
C SER A 15 -7.07 -7.50 45.28
N LEU A 16 -8.14 -6.73 45.05
CA LEU A 16 -8.49 -6.29 43.69
C LEU A 16 -7.35 -5.37 43.24
N THR A 17 -6.40 -5.89 42.49
CA THR A 17 -5.57 -5.05 41.62
C THR A 17 -6.51 -4.48 40.53
N LEU A 18 -7.01 -3.27 40.79
CA LEU A 18 -7.52 -2.43 39.70
C LEU A 18 -6.30 -2.21 38.80
N PHE A 19 -6.26 -2.89 37.65
CA PHE A 19 -5.40 -2.45 36.56
C PHE A 19 -5.97 -1.09 36.11
N ALA A 20 -5.39 0.01 36.59
CA ALA A 20 -5.62 1.31 36.02
C ALA A 20 -5.25 1.21 34.54
N GLU A 21 -6.20 1.43 33.64
CA GLU A 21 -5.94 1.53 32.22
C GLU A 21 -4.84 2.59 32.04
N GLU A 22 -3.66 2.19 31.57
CA GLU A 22 -2.56 3.12 31.40
C GLU A 22 -3.00 4.22 30.44
N ALA A 23 -2.83 5.47 30.84
CA ALA A 23 -3.20 6.63 30.01
C ALA A 23 -2.49 6.54 28.65
N LYS A 24 -3.21 6.86 27.57
CA LYS A 24 -2.68 6.84 26.21
C LYS A 24 -2.47 8.26 25.71
N GLN A 25 -1.45 8.44 24.87
CA GLN A 25 -1.26 9.64 24.06
C GLN A 25 -1.51 9.32 22.57
N TYR A 26 -1.96 10.32 21.84
CA TYR A 26 -2.26 10.25 20.42
C TYR A 26 -1.39 11.26 19.70
N VAL A 27 -0.55 10.79 18.77
CA VAL A 27 0.35 11.63 17.98
C VAL A 27 -0.15 11.65 16.54
N ASP A 28 -0.37 12.85 15.99
CA ASP A 28 -0.80 13.00 14.58
C ASP A 28 0.25 12.37 13.67
N ALA A 29 -0.17 11.51 12.75
CA ALA A 29 0.74 10.86 11.83
C ALA A 29 1.48 11.85 10.93
N SER A 30 0.92 13.05 10.69
CA SER A 30 1.59 14.11 9.93
C SER A 30 2.79 14.75 10.64
N ASP A 31 2.90 14.57 11.97
CA ASP A 31 4.08 14.98 12.74
C ASP A 31 5.19 13.92 12.72
N LEU A 32 4.92 12.76 12.10
CA LEU A 32 5.83 11.65 11.93
C LEU A 32 6.28 11.54 10.46
N ARG A 33 6.99 10.47 10.10
CA ARG A 33 7.46 10.30 8.73
C ARG A 33 6.41 9.62 7.85
N ILE A 34 5.70 10.38 7.03
CA ILE A 34 4.83 9.84 5.97
C ILE A 34 5.71 9.27 4.86
N ILE A 35 5.39 8.06 4.40
CA ILE A 35 6.11 7.34 3.32
C ILE A 35 5.18 7.03 2.15
N ASN A 36 5.78 6.79 0.97
CA ASN A 36 5.09 6.40 -0.26
C ASN A 36 4.10 7.46 -0.78
N LYS A 37 4.27 8.70 -0.40
CA LYS A 37 3.49 9.83 -0.91
C LYS A 37 4.23 10.47 -2.09
N GLY A 38 3.55 10.58 -3.24
CA GLY A 38 4.16 11.12 -4.46
C GLY A 38 4.21 12.64 -4.52
N TRP A 39 3.22 13.32 -3.93
CA TRP A 39 3.08 14.79 -4.00
C TRP A 39 2.56 15.36 -2.68
N ASP A 40 3.01 16.56 -2.33
CA ASP A 40 2.54 17.27 -1.14
C ASP A 40 1.30 18.14 -1.40
N ASN A 41 1.13 18.61 -2.65
CA ASN A 41 0.01 19.46 -3.09
C ASN A 41 -1.26 18.68 -3.42
N THR A 42 -1.62 17.73 -2.57
CA THR A 42 -2.84 16.92 -2.68
C THR A 42 -4.04 17.59 -2.00
N LEU A 43 -5.27 17.17 -2.33
CA LEU A 43 -6.49 17.75 -1.75
C LEU A 43 -6.58 17.55 -0.22
N ARG A 44 -6.15 16.40 0.28
CA ARG A 44 -6.12 16.03 1.71
C ARG A 44 -4.77 15.44 2.07
N LYS A 45 -4.45 15.38 3.36
CA LYS A 45 -3.16 14.88 3.89
C LYS A 45 -2.72 13.55 3.27
N TYR A 46 -3.64 12.62 3.05
CA TYR A 46 -3.36 11.22 2.68
C TYR A 46 -4.00 10.80 1.36
N THR A 47 -4.20 11.74 0.42
CA THR A 47 -4.60 11.46 -0.96
C THR A 47 -3.39 11.37 -1.89
N ARG A 48 -3.57 10.70 -3.05
CA ARG A 48 -2.46 10.16 -3.84
C ARG A 48 -2.04 11.00 -5.03
N ILE A 49 -2.92 11.85 -5.57
CA ILE A 49 -2.62 12.66 -6.75
C ILE A 49 -2.76 14.16 -6.46
N PRO A 50 -2.07 15.03 -7.24
CA PRO A 50 -2.13 16.48 -7.05
C PRO A 50 -3.53 17.07 -7.16
N ALA A 51 -3.84 18.07 -6.33
CA ALA A 51 -5.16 18.72 -6.32
C ALA A 51 -5.52 19.40 -7.66
N TYR A 52 -4.53 19.93 -8.40
CA TYR A 52 -4.78 20.58 -9.69
C TYR A 52 -5.31 19.64 -10.79
N LEU A 53 -5.27 18.32 -10.58
CA LEU A 53 -5.80 17.34 -11.52
C LEU A 53 -7.32 17.17 -11.44
N GLU A 54 -8.00 17.74 -10.45
CA GLU A 54 -9.44 17.57 -10.22
C GLU A 54 -10.25 17.84 -11.50
N ASP A 55 -10.01 18.99 -12.14
CA ASP A 55 -10.71 19.39 -13.36
C ASP A 55 -10.09 18.82 -14.65
N SER A 56 -8.95 18.12 -14.55
CA SER A 56 -8.18 17.64 -15.70
C SER A 56 -8.34 16.16 -15.96
N VAL A 57 -8.89 15.40 -15.02
CA VAL A 57 -9.11 13.96 -15.10
C VAL A 57 -10.60 13.62 -15.10
N ARG A 58 -10.94 12.40 -15.50
CA ARG A 58 -12.32 11.91 -15.36
C ARG A 58 -12.76 11.93 -13.89
N SER A 59 -14.03 12.25 -13.62
CA SER A 59 -14.57 12.30 -12.25
C SER A 59 -14.37 10.99 -11.48
N THR A 60 -14.53 9.84 -12.14
CA THR A 60 -14.29 8.51 -11.56
C THR A 60 -12.82 8.27 -11.21
N LEU A 61 -11.88 8.76 -12.04
CA LEU A 61 -10.45 8.72 -11.72
C LEU A 61 -10.16 9.58 -10.48
N TRP A 62 -10.68 10.81 -10.46
CA TRP A 62 -10.52 11.72 -9.33
C TRP A 62 -11.03 11.11 -8.02
N GLU A 63 -12.28 10.63 -8.01
CA GLU A 63 -12.88 10.01 -6.83
C GLU A 63 -12.04 8.84 -6.31
N ARG A 64 -11.67 7.88 -7.18
CA ARG A 64 -10.90 6.69 -6.79
C ARG A 64 -9.45 6.99 -6.39
N SER A 65 -8.89 8.09 -6.86
CA SER A 65 -7.57 8.55 -6.44
C SER A 65 -7.52 9.06 -5.00
N GLN A 66 -8.69 9.33 -4.38
CA GLN A 66 -8.78 9.81 -2.99
C GLN A 66 -8.54 8.71 -1.96
N CYS A 67 -8.48 7.42 -2.35
CA CYS A 67 -8.01 6.33 -1.49
C CYS A 67 -6.56 6.57 -1.04
N SER A 68 -6.21 6.05 0.14
CA SER A 68 -4.86 6.20 0.72
C SER A 68 -3.91 5.04 0.40
N SER A 69 -4.19 4.26 -0.65
CA SER A 69 -3.44 3.05 -1.04
C SER A 69 -1.93 3.29 -1.10
N GLY A 70 -1.17 2.40 -0.47
CA GLY A 70 0.29 2.43 -0.46
C GLY A 70 0.90 3.41 0.52
N ILE A 71 0.20 4.50 0.89
CA ILE A 71 0.70 5.46 1.87
C ILE A 71 0.83 4.77 3.23
N GLY A 72 1.81 5.20 4.01
CA GLY A 72 2.02 4.74 5.37
C GLY A 72 2.71 5.79 6.22
N VAL A 73 2.84 5.50 7.51
CA VAL A 73 3.61 6.31 8.45
C VAL A 73 4.68 5.47 9.13
N ARG A 74 5.91 5.99 9.19
CA ARG A 74 7.03 5.42 9.94
C ARG A 74 7.27 6.21 11.22
N PHE A 75 7.54 5.46 12.28
CA PHE A 75 7.87 6.02 13.59
C PHE A 75 8.70 5.03 14.41
N ALA A 76 9.38 5.54 15.42
CA ALA A 76 10.01 4.73 16.46
C ALA A 76 9.42 5.07 17.83
N THR A 77 9.24 4.06 18.67
CA THR A 77 8.73 4.24 20.04
C THR A 77 9.24 3.17 20.99
N ASP A 78 9.39 3.52 22.26
CA ASP A 78 9.66 2.63 23.40
C ASP A 78 8.37 2.24 24.16
N SER A 79 7.21 2.58 23.61
CA SER A 79 5.92 2.24 24.21
C SER A 79 5.74 0.75 24.39
N ARG A 80 5.09 0.35 25.49
CA ARG A 80 4.71 -1.05 25.75
C ARG A 80 3.43 -1.47 25.02
N SER A 81 2.74 -0.51 24.39
CA SER A 81 1.52 -0.73 23.62
C SER A 81 1.52 0.17 22.40
N VAL A 82 1.18 -0.37 21.24
CA VAL A 82 1.06 0.38 19.99
C VAL A 82 -0.32 0.16 19.38
N GLY A 83 -1.01 1.25 19.09
CA GLY A 83 -2.34 1.26 18.49
C GLY A 83 -2.50 2.41 17.51
N VAL A 84 -3.71 2.58 17.02
CA VAL A 84 -4.06 3.61 16.05
C VAL A 84 -5.49 4.08 16.28
N LYS A 85 -5.74 5.35 15.97
CA LYS A 85 -7.07 5.93 15.77
C LYS A 85 -7.06 6.65 14.43
N TYR A 86 -8.07 6.43 13.60
CA TYR A 86 -8.18 7.12 12.31
C TYR A 86 -9.63 7.39 11.93
N GLU A 87 -9.80 8.38 11.06
CA GLU A 87 -11.09 8.75 10.47
C GLU A 87 -11.10 8.37 8.99
N LEU A 88 -12.04 7.50 8.61
CA LEU A 88 -12.27 7.09 7.23
C LEU A 88 -12.93 8.22 6.43
N LEU A 89 -12.62 8.29 5.14
CA LEU A 89 -13.28 9.21 4.22
C LEU A 89 -14.72 8.76 3.93
N TRP A 90 -14.96 7.44 3.72
CA TRP A 90 -16.25 6.90 3.27
C TRP A 90 -16.87 5.81 4.17
N ASP A 91 -16.16 4.87 4.74
CA ASP A 91 -16.60 3.58 5.28
C ASP A 91 -17.02 2.61 4.14
N THR A 92 -16.13 2.45 3.15
CA THR A 92 -16.34 1.60 1.96
C THR A 92 -16.52 0.13 2.33
N HIS A 93 -17.38 -0.57 1.56
CA HIS A 93 -17.54 -2.02 1.61
C HIS A 93 -17.64 -2.61 0.22
N MET A 94 -17.02 -3.79 -0.01
CA MET A 94 -17.08 -4.55 -1.26
C MET A 94 -17.32 -6.02 -0.97
N ILE A 95 -18.05 -6.72 -1.86
CA ILE A 95 -18.45 -8.12 -1.63
C ILE A 95 -17.31 -9.13 -1.85
N HIS A 96 -16.24 -8.73 -2.52
CA HIS A 96 -15.11 -9.58 -2.92
C HIS A 96 -13.78 -9.19 -2.27
N MET A 97 -13.75 -8.18 -1.43
CA MET A 97 -12.56 -7.75 -0.71
C MET A 97 -12.83 -7.61 0.78
N ALA A 98 -11.91 -8.15 1.60
CA ALA A 98 -12.02 -8.06 3.06
C ALA A 98 -11.91 -6.61 3.56
N ASP A 99 -12.73 -6.22 4.55
CA ASP A 99 -12.69 -4.89 5.16
C ASP A 99 -11.31 -4.55 5.74
N THR A 100 -10.51 -5.54 6.14
CA THR A 100 -9.12 -5.38 6.59
C THR A 100 -8.19 -4.85 5.50
N GLY A 101 -8.43 -5.20 4.24
CA GLY A 101 -7.72 -4.61 3.09
C GLY A 101 -8.37 -3.31 2.62
N LEU A 102 -9.73 -3.26 2.58
CA LEU A 102 -10.47 -2.09 2.12
C LEU A 102 -10.16 -0.84 2.95
N LYS A 103 -10.33 -0.93 4.27
CA LYS A 103 -10.34 0.19 5.22
C LYS A 103 -9.63 -0.09 6.54
N GLY A 104 -8.94 -1.24 6.67
CA GLY A 104 -8.06 -1.55 7.80
C GLY A 104 -6.70 -0.90 7.69
N THR A 105 -5.86 -1.13 8.69
CA THR A 105 -4.46 -0.69 8.73
C THR A 105 -3.57 -1.79 9.28
N ASP A 106 -2.35 -1.96 8.74
CA ASP A 106 -1.39 -2.99 9.15
C ASP A 106 -0.21 -2.38 9.88
N LEU A 107 0.23 -3.01 10.97
CA LEU A 107 1.48 -2.68 11.64
C LEU A 107 2.58 -3.68 11.27
N TYR A 108 3.74 -3.15 10.92
CA TYR A 108 5.00 -3.87 10.76
C TYR A 108 6.05 -3.29 11.69
N THR A 109 6.96 -4.13 12.19
CA THR A 109 8.12 -3.71 12.99
C THR A 109 9.42 -4.15 12.31
N TYR A 110 10.47 -3.35 12.47
CA TYR A 110 11.80 -3.68 12.00
C TYR A 110 12.58 -4.44 13.09
N ASP A 111 13.21 -5.56 12.72
CA ASP A 111 13.89 -6.44 13.67
C ASP A 111 15.41 -6.18 13.81
N GLY A 112 15.94 -5.24 13.05
CA GLY A 112 17.38 -4.95 13.04
C GLY A 112 18.18 -5.75 12.01
N ASP A 113 17.65 -6.87 11.48
CA ASP A 113 18.29 -7.72 10.48
C ASP A 113 17.82 -7.38 9.04
N SER A 114 17.41 -6.13 8.83
CA SER A 114 16.90 -5.61 7.55
C SER A 114 15.56 -6.24 7.11
N VAL A 115 14.78 -6.78 8.05
CA VAL A 115 13.47 -7.39 7.77
C VAL A 115 12.34 -6.63 8.48
N TRP A 116 11.28 -6.34 7.73
CA TRP A 116 10.03 -5.84 8.26
C TRP A 116 9.08 -6.98 8.58
N ASN A 117 8.85 -7.25 9.87
CA ASN A 117 7.98 -8.30 10.35
C ASN A 117 6.55 -7.79 10.56
N TYR A 118 5.58 -8.55 10.09
CA TYR A 118 4.17 -8.29 10.37
C TYR A 118 3.86 -8.46 11.86
N VAL A 119 3.15 -7.49 12.43
CA VAL A 119 2.71 -7.53 13.83
C VAL A 119 1.23 -7.85 13.92
N ASN A 120 0.37 -7.00 13.34
CA ASN A 120 -1.07 -7.18 13.42
C ASN A 120 -1.81 -6.26 12.44
N THR A 121 -3.11 -6.50 12.28
CA THR A 121 -4.04 -5.70 11.49
C THR A 121 -5.18 -5.18 12.37
N ILE A 122 -5.53 -3.91 12.25
CA ILE A 122 -6.76 -3.40 12.86
C ILE A 122 -7.95 -3.82 12.01
N ARG A 123 -8.87 -4.55 12.63
CA ARG A 123 -10.20 -4.83 12.07
C ARG A 123 -11.04 -3.56 12.18
N PRO A 124 -11.52 -2.97 11.06
CA PRO A 124 -12.04 -1.62 11.03
C PRO A 124 -13.51 -1.56 11.50
N TYR A 125 -13.75 -1.81 12.78
CA TYR A 125 -15.04 -1.60 13.40
C TYR A 125 -15.26 -0.10 13.62
N VAL A 126 -16.11 0.48 12.79
CA VAL A 126 -16.48 1.90 12.89
C VAL A 126 -17.26 2.13 14.18
N LYS A 127 -16.80 3.08 15.00
CA LYS A 127 -17.48 3.49 16.24
C LYS A 127 -18.84 4.14 15.92
N LYS A 128 -19.77 4.03 16.86
CA LYS A 128 -21.02 4.73 16.82
C LYS A 128 -20.99 5.87 17.85
N ASP A 129 -21.71 6.95 17.54
CA ASP A 129 -21.97 8.04 18.49
C ASP A 129 -23.05 7.66 19.52
N GLU A 130 -23.38 8.59 20.43
CA GLU A 130 -24.40 8.39 21.47
C GLU A 130 -25.80 8.14 20.89
N ASP A 131 -26.06 8.64 19.68
CA ASP A 131 -27.33 8.45 18.95
C ASP A 131 -27.35 7.16 18.12
N GLY A 132 -26.23 6.40 18.10
CA GLY A 132 -26.08 5.15 17.38
C GLY A 132 -25.69 5.29 15.89
N ASN A 133 -25.36 6.51 15.42
CA ASN A 133 -24.88 6.73 14.05
C ASN A 133 -23.42 6.36 13.91
N LYS A 134 -23.02 5.89 12.72
CA LYS A 134 -21.59 5.61 12.43
C LYS A 134 -20.79 6.91 12.36
N THR A 135 -19.67 6.95 13.09
CA THR A 135 -18.79 8.14 13.20
C THR A 135 -17.68 8.19 12.15
N LYS A 136 -17.49 7.14 11.37
CA LYS A 136 -16.31 6.86 10.52
C LYS A 136 -15.00 6.72 11.30
N ILE A 137 -15.02 6.79 12.62
CA ILE A 137 -13.85 6.61 13.49
C ILE A 137 -13.61 5.12 13.73
N VAL A 138 -12.38 4.71 13.48
CA VAL A 138 -11.83 3.39 13.84
C VAL A 138 -10.74 3.59 14.87
N GLU A 139 -10.73 2.78 15.91
CA GLU A 139 -9.66 2.78 16.90
C GLU A 139 -9.38 1.37 17.37
N GLY A 140 -8.10 1.03 17.51
CA GLY A 140 -7.69 -0.27 17.99
C GLY A 140 -6.25 -0.28 18.50
N THR A 141 -5.87 -1.41 19.08
CA THR A 141 -4.50 -1.68 19.54
C THR A 141 -3.97 -2.85 18.74
N TYR A 142 -2.77 -2.69 18.16
CA TYR A 142 -2.09 -3.75 17.41
C TYR A 142 -1.41 -4.75 18.35
N VAL A 143 -0.71 -4.25 19.35
CA VAL A 143 0.12 -5.04 20.26
C VAL A 143 0.20 -4.37 21.63
N GLU A 144 0.29 -5.19 22.66
CA GLU A 144 0.46 -4.81 24.07
C GLU A 144 1.54 -5.68 24.71
N ASN A 145 1.94 -5.32 25.93
CA ASN A 145 2.93 -6.06 26.72
C ASN A 145 4.32 -6.13 26.07
N LEU A 146 4.71 -5.11 25.31
CA LEU A 146 6.07 -4.96 24.83
C LEU A 146 7.03 -4.68 25.99
N ASP A 147 8.33 -4.96 25.80
CA ASP A 147 9.35 -4.83 26.84
C ASP A 147 9.81 -3.39 27.12
N GLY A 148 9.33 -2.41 26.31
CA GLY A 148 9.70 -1.00 26.43
C GLY A 148 11.03 -0.66 25.75
N SER A 149 11.59 -1.54 24.94
CA SER A 149 12.72 -1.20 24.08
C SER A 149 12.28 -0.37 22.87
N MET A 150 13.13 0.57 22.43
CA MET A 150 12.88 1.37 21.23
C MET A 150 12.81 0.47 20.01
N ARG A 151 11.73 0.60 19.19
CA ARG A 151 11.52 -0.14 17.95
C ARG A 151 11.01 0.78 16.87
N GLU A 152 11.37 0.45 15.63
CA GLU A 152 10.84 1.08 14.43
C GLU A 152 9.59 0.36 13.93
N TYR A 153 8.62 1.15 13.45
CA TYR A 153 7.34 0.66 12.97
C TYR A 153 6.92 1.32 11.65
N ILE A 154 6.13 0.58 10.86
CA ILE A 154 5.34 1.11 9.73
C ILE A 154 3.87 0.78 9.98
N ILE A 155 2.99 1.78 9.84
CA ILE A 155 1.55 1.56 9.67
C ILE A 155 1.21 1.84 8.20
N TYR A 156 0.68 0.84 7.47
CA TYR A 156 0.12 1.02 6.13
C TYR A 156 -1.35 1.38 6.20
N PHE A 157 -1.77 2.30 5.32
CA PHE A 157 -3.11 2.85 5.25
C PHE A 157 -4.04 2.02 4.36
N PRO A 158 -5.39 2.24 4.44
CA PRO A 158 -6.39 1.55 3.63
C PRO A 158 -6.12 1.56 2.13
N LEU A 159 -6.48 0.44 1.44
CA LEU A 159 -6.28 0.33 -0.01
C LEU A 159 -7.44 0.90 -0.82
N TYR A 160 -8.69 0.83 -0.31
CA TYR A 160 -9.89 1.24 -1.05
C TYR A 160 -10.78 2.21 -0.27
N ASP A 161 -10.25 2.80 0.81
CA ASP A 161 -10.84 3.96 1.50
C ASP A 161 -9.77 5.05 1.64
N GLY A 162 -10.20 6.27 1.88
CA GLY A 162 -9.32 7.37 2.26
C GLY A 162 -9.25 7.51 3.78
N ILE A 163 -8.18 8.11 4.26
CA ILE A 163 -8.04 8.58 5.64
C ILE A 163 -8.09 10.10 5.64
N ASN A 164 -8.96 10.70 6.46
CA ASN A 164 -8.96 12.13 6.73
C ASN A 164 -7.87 12.47 7.76
N GLU A 165 -7.89 11.79 8.91
CA GLU A 165 -6.96 11.98 10.02
C GLU A 165 -6.53 10.63 10.58
N LEU A 166 -5.26 10.54 11.01
CA LEU A 166 -4.71 9.36 11.67
C LEU A 166 -3.79 9.77 12.82
N TRP A 167 -3.98 9.11 13.95
CA TRP A 167 -3.14 9.25 15.14
C TRP A 167 -2.55 7.91 15.53
N VAL A 168 -1.24 7.88 15.77
CA VAL A 168 -0.56 6.76 16.42
C VAL A 168 -0.85 6.84 17.92
N LYS A 169 -1.33 5.73 18.49
CA LYS A 169 -1.69 5.59 19.91
C LYS A 169 -0.61 4.84 20.65
N VAL A 170 -0.01 5.45 21.64
CA VAL A 170 1.06 4.87 22.48
C VAL A 170 0.79 5.16 23.95
N ASP A 171 1.55 4.57 24.86
CA ASP A 171 1.43 4.83 26.29
C ASP A 171 1.82 6.28 26.62
N SER A 172 1.13 6.90 27.57
CA SER A 172 1.45 8.25 28.01
C SER A 172 2.86 8.28 28.63
N GLY A 173 3.67 9.21 28.12
CA GLY A 173 5.08 9.35 28.53
C GLY A 173 6.08 8.48 27.76
N ALA A 174 5.62 7.60 26.87
CA ALA A 174 6.53 6.93 25.96
C ALA A 174 7.12 7.93 24.95
N THR A 175 8.37 7.68 24.56
CA THR A 175 9.01 8.41 23.48
C THR A 175 8.42 7.96 22.15
N ILE A 176 8.10 8.91 21.26
CA ILE A 176 7.74 8.63 19.87
C ILE A 176 8.43 9.64 18.96
N THR A 177 9.05 9.16 17.89
CA THR A 177 9.81 9.98 16.92
C THR A 177 9.47 9.56 15.49
N PRO A 178 9.79 10.38 14.47
CA PRO A 178 9.55 10.06 13.05
C PRO A 178 10.25 8.80 12.52
N GLY A 179 11.01 8.09 13.34
CA GLY A 179 11.82 6.95 12.91
C GLY A 179 13.15 7.40 12.29
N SER A 180 14.25 6.77 12.73
CA SER A 180 15.61 7.21 12.40
C SER A 180 16.36 6.22 11.50
N VAL A 181 15.82 5.04 11.25
CA VAL A 181 16.52 4.04 10.44
C VAL A 181 16.50 4.48 8.97
N GLU A 182 17.67 4.67 8.39
CA GLU A 182 17.87 4.99 6.97
C GLU A 182 17.60 3.74 6.10
N LEU A 183 16.41 3.17 6.22
CA LEU A 183 16.03 1.97 5.46
C LEU A 183 15.52 2.30 4.07
N ILE A 184 15.07 3.54 3.84
CA ILE A 184 14.48 3.98 2.59
C ILE A 184 15.23 5.23 2.14
N ASP A 185 15.88 5.15 0.99
CA ASP A 185 16.44 6.34 0.34
C ASP A 185 15.29 7.19 -0.23
N PRO A 186 14.94 8.32 0.39
CA PRO A 186 13.84 9.17 -0.06
C PRO A 186 14.12 9.84 -1.42
N THR A 187 15.37 9.76 -1.91
CA THR A 187 15.77 10.31 -3.21
C THR A 187 15.53 9.35 -4.36
N ARG A 188 15.06 8.12 -4.10
CA ARG A 188 14.91 7.06 -5.11
C ARG A 188 13.57 6.31 -4.98
N LYS A 189 12.48 7.04 -5.15
CA LYS A 189 11.13 6.46 -5.14
C LYS A 189 10.88 5.64 -6.40
N ILE A 190 10.10 4.56 -6.28
CA ILE A 190 9.47 3.89 -7.42
C ILE A 190 8.08 4.49 -7.59
N ALA A 191 7.84 5.17 -8.71
CA ALA A 191 6.52 5.69 -9.06
C ALA A 191 5.76 4.60 -9.83
N ALA A 192 4.81 3.93 -9.17
CA ALA A 192 4.06 2.82 -9.74
C ALA A 192 2.66 3.28 -10.17
N TYR A 193 2.41 3.37 -11.47
CA TYR A 193 1.12 3.73 -12.08
C TYR A 193 0.44 2.52 -12.67
N GLY A 194 -0.85 2.33 -12.38
CA GLY A 194 -1.59 1.18 -12.89
C GLY A 194 -3.05 1.13 -12.47
N THR A 195 -3.54 -0.08 -12.30
CA THR A 195 -4.96 -0.44 -12.20
C THR A 195 -5.39 -0.80 -10.79
N SER A 196 -6.57 -1.46 -10.64
CA SER A 196 -7.03 -2.04 -9.38
C SER A 196 -6.05 -3.09 -8.82
N ILE A 197 -5.34 -3.82 -9.70
CA ILE A 197 -4.34 -4.81 -9.31
C ILE A 197 -3.21 -4.09 -8.59
N LEU A 198 -2.64 -3.08 -9.20
CA LEU A 198 -1.56 -2.30 -8.57
C LEU A 198 -2.04 -1.57 -7.30
N GLN A 199 -3.30 -1.07 -7.28
CA GLN A 199 -3.90 -0.45 -6.10
C GLN A 199 -3.93 -1.40 -4.89
N GLY A 200 -3.98 -2.71 -5.11
CA GLY A 200 -4.06 -3.76 -4.11
C GLY A 200 -5.44 -4.38 -4.01
N GLY A 201 -6.20 -4.39 -5.12
CA GLY A 201 -7.56 -4.95 -5.20
C GLY A 201 -7.58 -6.42 -4.83
N CYS A 202 -8.31 -6.73 -3.77
CA CYS A 202 -8.54 -8.01 -3.10
C CYS A 202 -7.41 -8.52 -2.20
N ALA A 203 -6.36 -7.72 -1.93
CA ALA A 203 -5.45 -8.04 -0.83
C ALA A 203 -6.24 -8.18 0.50
N SER A 204 -5.94 -9.21 1.28
CA SER A 204 -6.66 -9.49 2.54
C SER A 204 -6.45 -8.40 3.59
N ARG A 205 -5.34 -7.68 3.52
CA ARG A 205 -4.93 -6.59 4.41
C ARG A 205 -3.94 -5.66 3.69
N THR A 206 -3.74 -4.46 4.21
CA THR A 206 -3.06 -3.38 3.49
C THR A 206 -1.60 -3.68 3.13
N GLY A 207 -0.87 -4.35 4.00
CA GLY A 207 0.53 -4.70 3.75
C GLY A 207 0.74 -5.78 2.69
N MET A 208 -0.32 -6.42 2.18
CA MET A 208 -0.24 -7.46 1.15
C MET A 208 -0.37 -6.92 -0.27
N ALA A 209 -0.70 -5.64 -0.48
CA ALA A 209 -0.56 -5.04 -1.81
C ALA A 209 0.89 -5.15 -2.32
N ALA A 210 1.08 -5.49 -3.60
CA ALA A 210 2.40 -5.73 -4.18
C ALA A 210 3.38 -4.56 -3.98
N THR A 211 2.89 -3.31 -4.06
CA THR A 211 3.70 -2.11 -3.82
C THR A 211 4.24 -2.05 -2.39
N ASN A 212 3.44 -2.48 -1.40
CA ASN A 212 3.87 -2.53 0.00
C ASN A 212 4.81 -3.71 0.28
N ILE A 213 4.63 -4.85 -0.41
CA ILE A 213 5.58 -5.97 -0.36
C ILE A 213 6.92 -5.53 -0.93
N LEU A 214 6.93 -4.98 -2.15
CA LEU A 214 8.15 -4.48 -2.80
C LEU A 214 8.86 -3.41 -1.96
N GLY A 215 8.10 -2.46 -1.41
CA GLY A 215 8.67 -1.40 -0.56
C GLY A 215 9.44 -1.94 0.64
N ARG A 216 8.88 -2.95 1.33
CA ARG A 216 9.57 -3.61 2.46
C ARG A 216 10.78 -4.43 2.04
N GLU A 217 10.69 -5.14 0.92
CA GLU A 217 11.76 -6.05 0.47
C GLU A 217 12.91 -5.34 -0.23
N LEU A 218 12.60 -4.30 -0.99
CA LEU A 218 13.60 -3.46 -1.66
C LEU A 218 14.19 -2.38 -0.75
N ASN A 219 13.57 -2.17 0.43
CA ASN A 219 13.90 -1.05 1.30
C ASN A 219 13.78 0.31 0.59
N ALA A 220 12.71 0.48 -0.21
CA ALA A 220 12.47 1.64 -1.05
C ALA A 220 11.06 2.21 -0.85
N GLU A 221 10.87 3.50 -1.12
CA GLU A 221 9.54 4.08 -1.24
C GLU A 221 8.90 3.66 -2.57
N VAL A 222 7.74 3.01 -2.50
CA VAL A 222 6.94 2.65 -3.68
C VAL A 222 5.64 3.43 -3.64
N VAL A 223 5.57 4.48 -4.45
CA VAL A 223 4.40 5.35 -4.55
C VAL A 223 3.33 4.66 -5.38
N ASN A 224 2.23 4.29 -4.74
CA ASN A 224 1.14 3.57 -5.39
C ASN A 224 0.15 4.52 -6.07
N ILE A 225 0.22 4.61 -7.41
CA ILE A 225 -0.73 5.34 -8.27
C ILE A 225 -1.58 4.33 -9.06
N GLY A 226 -1.89 3.19 -8.46
CA GLY A 226 -2.89 2.26 -8.95
C GLY A 226 -4.28 2.85 -8.73
N ILE A 227 -5.10 2.98 -9.78
CA ILE A 227 -6.44 3.56 -9.73
C ILE A 227 -7.43 2.59 -10.35
N SER A 228 -8.25 1.99 -9.49
CA SER A 228 -9.19 0.91 -9.85
C SER A 228 -10.08 1.28 -11.04
N GLY A 229 -9.98 0.52 -12.14
CA GLY A 229 -10.75 0.75 -13.38
C GLY A 229 -10.33 2.00 -14.18
N GLU A 230 -9.36 2.80 -13.70
CA GLU A 230 -9.04 4.11 -14.27
C GLU A 230 -7.56 4.29 -14.65
N GLY A 231 -6.71 3.29 -14.49
CA GLY A 231 -5.35 3.29 -15.02
C GLY A 231 -5.33 3.15 -16.54
N LYS A 232 -5.71 4.21 -17.26
CA LYS A 232 -6.02 4.19 -18.70
C LYS A 232 -5.09 5.04 -19.57
N MET A 233 -3.90 5.36 -19.08
CA MET A 233 -2.88 6.14 -19.79
C MET A 233 -3.34 7.56 -20.19
N ASP A 234 -4.04 8.25 -19.29
CA ASP A 234 -4.38 9.66 -19.49
C ASP A 234 -3.11 10.52 -19.52
N PHE A 235 -2.91 11.34 -20.54
CA PHE A 235 -1.67 12.12 -20.70
C PHE A 235 -1.48 13.18 -19.61
N CYS A 236 -2.55 13.64 -18.94
CA CYS A 236 -2.42 14.48 -17.76
C CYS A 236 -1.76 13.72 -16.59
N MET A 237 -2.02 12.42 -16.45
CA MET A 237 -1.33 11.56 -15.49
C MET A 237 0.13 11.33 -15.85
N ALA A 238 0.45 11.12 -17.14
CA ALA A 238 1.86 11.04 -17.59
C ALA A 238 2.64 12.31 -17.25
N ARG A 239 2.05 13.50 -17.50
CA ARG A 239 2.66 14.78 -17.15
C ARG A 239 2.81 14.97 -15.63
N ALA A 240 1.84 14.52 -14.85
CA ALA A 240 1.94 14.58 -13.38
C ALA A 240 3.04 13.63 -12.86
N LEU A 241 3.13 12.40 -13.38
CA LEU A 241 4.21 11.46 -13.07
C LEU A 241 5.59 12.05 -13.41
N ALA A 242 5.70 12.69 -14.58
CA ALA A 242 6.92 13.37 -14.99
C ALA A 242 7.31 14.56 -14.10
N GLN A 243 6.39 15.11 -13.32
CA GLN A 243 6.64 16.19 -12.35
C GLN A 243 6.87 15.69 -10.92
N MET A 244 6.79 14.38 -10.68
CA MET A 244 7.03 13.82 -9.34
C MET A 244 8.51 13.91 -9.00
N GLU A 245 8.82 14.50 -7.85
CA GLU A 245 10.20 14.64 -7.37
C GLU A 245 10.74 13.35 -6.75
N GLY A 246 12.05 13.15 -6.87
CA GLY A 246 12.76 12.04 -6.25
C GLY A 246 12.44 10.66 -6.86
N VAL A 247 11.95 10.60 -8.10
CA VAL A 247 11.69 9.33 -8.78
C VAL A 247 12.99 8.75 -9.32
N GLY A 248 13.34 7.55 -8.82
CA GLY A 248 14.47 6.75 -9.32
C GLY A 248 14.05 5.71 -10.35
N MET A 249 12.74 5.38 -10.44
CA MET A 249 12.22 4.39 -11.37
C MET A 249 10.71 4.57 -11.55
N TYR A 250 10.21 4.35 -12.77
CA TYR A 250 8.78 4.24 -13.06
C TYR A 250 8.39 2.79 -13.29
N LEU A 251 7.24 2.37 -12.77
CA LEU A 251 6.62 1.08 -13.03
C LEU A 251 5.22 1.34 -13.60
N LEU A 252 4.96 0.89 -14.83
CA LEU A 252 3.74 1.19 -15.58
C LEU A 252 2.98 -0.11 -15.87
N ASP A 253 1.82 -0.29 -15.22
CA ASP A 253 0.93 -1.45 -15.32
C ASP A 253 -0.52 -1.03 -15.69
N PRO A 254 -0.74 -0.38 -16.85
CA PRO A 254 -2.05 0.12 -17.24
C PRO A 254 -2.90 -0.90 -18.02
N VAL A 255 -2.28 -1.95 -18.59
CA VAL A 255 -2.90 -2.84 -19.58
C VAL A 255 -4.23 -3.44 -19.13
N PRO A 256 -4.43 -3.89 -17.85
CA PRO A 256 -5.70 -4.46 -17.43
C PRO A 256 -6.91 -3.55 -17.64
N ASN A 257 -6.77 -2.23 -17.49
CA ASN A 257 -7.86 -1.25 -17.68
C ASN A 257 -7.98 -0.69 -19.10
N CYS A 258 -7.03 -0.97 -19.98
CA CYS A 258 -7.02 -0.46 -21.34
C CYS A 258 -7.76 -1.40 -22.30
N THR A 259 -8.39 -0.82 -23.32
CA THR A 259 -8.83 -1.56 -24.51
C THR A 259 -7.65 -1.84 -25.44
N LEU A 260 -7.81 -2.75 -26.41
CA LEU A 260 -6.79 -2.98 -27.44
C LEU A 260 -6.40 -1.68 -28.14
N ASN A 261 -7.39 -0.87 -28.54
CA ASN A 261 -7.15 0.42 -29.19
C ASN A 261 -6.35 1.39 -28.29
N MET A 262 -6.60 1.38 -26.98
CA MET A 262 -5.82 2.22 -26.03
C MET A 262 -4.39 1.72 -25.90
N CYS A 263 -4.18 0.39 -25.81
CA CYS A 263 -2.83 -0.17 -25.78
C CYS A 263 -2.05 0.16 -27.06
N ASP A 264 -2.70 0.16 -28.21
CA ASP A 264 -2.10 0.48 -29.49
C ASP A 264 -1.79 1.98 -29.66
N SER A 265 -2.78 2.85 -29.34
CA SER A 265 -2.71 4.28 -29.70
C SER A 265 -2.16 5.20 -28.61
N LEU A 266 -2.22 4.81 -27.31
CA LEU A 266 -1.83 5.70 -26.22
C LEU A 266 -0.47 5.37 -25.60
N THR A 267 -0.03 4.10 -25.66
CA THR A 267 1.15 3.63 -24.93
C THR A 267 2.40 4.41 -25.30
N TYR A 268 2.67 4.59 -26.59
CA TYR A 268 3.87 5.27 -27.07
C TYR A 268 3.99 6.68 -26.48
N ASP A 269 2.97 7.50 -26.67
CA ASP A 269 2.98 8.90 -26.24
C ASP A 269 2.95 9.04 -24.72
N PHE A 270 2.23 8.14 -24.01
CA PHE A 270 2.20 8.11 -22.56
C PHE A 270 3.61 7.88 -21.98
N VAL A 271 4.31 6.85 -22.47
CA VAL A 271 5.67 6.51 -22.01
C VAL A 271 6.66 7.59 -22.46
N LYS A 272 6.54 8.09 -23.69
CA LYS A 272 7.38 9.15 -24.23
C LYS A 272 7.37 10.42 -23.38
N ILE A 273 6.19 10.87 -22.91
CA ILE A 273 6.06 12.05 -22.04
C ILE A 273 6.95 11.90 -20.79
N ILE A 274 6.96 10.73 -20.18
CA ILE A 274 7.78 10.45 -18.99
C ILE A 274 9.26 10.33 -19.36
N ALA A 275 9.57 9.59 -20.40
CA ALA A 275 10.95 9.35 -20.85
C ALA A 275 11.67 10.63 -21.32
N ASP A 276 10.96 11.51 -22.02
CA ASP A 276 11.51 12.81 -22.46
C ASP A 276 11.85 13.71 -21.26
N ALA A 277 11.02 13.69 -20.21
CA ALA A 277 11.26 14.45 -18.99
C ALA A 277 12.41 13.86 -18.16
N HIS A 278 12.60 12.55 -18.20
CA HIS A 278 13.57 11.82 -17.37
C HIS A 278 14.36 10.79 -18.19
N PRO A 279 15.22 11.22 -19.14
CA PRO A 279 15.86 10.32 -20.11
C PRO A 279 16.81 9.29 -19.48
N SER A 280 17.25 9.51 -18.25
CA SER A 280 18.12 8.57 -17.51
C SER A 280 17.37 7.70 -16.48
N THR A 281 16.10 7.98 -16.20
CA THR A 281 15.32 7.25 -15.21
C THR A 281 14.70 6.00 -15.86
N PRO A 282 14.91 4.80 -15.34
CA PRO A 282 14.30 3.58 -15.85
C PRO A 282 12.78 3.62 -15.82
N ILE A 283 12.19 3.06 -16.86
CA ILE A 283 10.75 2.82 -16.97
C ILE A 283 10.53 1.33 -17.20
N ILE A 284 9.85 0.65 -16.28
CA ILE A 284 9.44 -0.74 -16.42
C ILE A 284 8.00 -0.74 -16.95
N MET A 285 7.79 -1.32 -18.12
CA MET A 285 6.48 -1.56 -18.71
C MET A 285 6.05 -2.99 -18.39
N VAL A 286 4.89 -3.17 -17.75
CA VAL A 286 4.38 -4.47 -17.28
C VAL A 286 3.12 -4.83 -18.06
N GLU A 287 3.09 -6.05 -18.65
CA GLU A 287 1.90 -6.60 -19.30
C GLU A 287 0.75 -6.82 -18.32
N GLY A 288 -0.47 -6.92 -18.83
CA GLY A 288 -1.61 -7.38 -18.06
C GLY A 288 -1.59 -8.90 -17.89
N PRO A 289 -1.98 -9.44 -16.72
CA PRO A 289 -2.10 -10.87 -16.51
C PRO A 289 -3.03 -11.54 -17.53
N ILE A 290 -2.73 -12.78 -17.88
CA ILE A 290 -3.60 -13.65 -18.66
C ILE A 290 -4.49 -14.41 -17.69
N TYR A 291 -5.68 -13.92 -17.46
CA TYR A 291 -6.58 -14.41 -16.43
C TYR A 291 -6.94 -15.91 -16.56
N PRO A 292 -7.10 -16.66 -15.46
CA PRO A 292 -7.36 -18.10 -15.50
C PRO A 292 -8.54 -18.50 -16.37
N TYR A 293 -9.69 -17.78 -16.30
CA TYR A 293 -10.87 -18.10 -17.10
C TYR A 293 -10.63 -17.99 -18.62
N SER A 294 -9.68 -17.17 -19.03
CA SER A 294 -9.38 -16.93 -20.45
C SER A 294 -8.75 -18.13 -21.16
N ARG A 295 -8.27 -19.13 -20.39
CA ARG A 295 -7.83 -20.43 -20.95
C ARG A 295 -9.01 -21.23 -21.51
N TYR A 296 -10.21 -21.01 -21.00
CA TYR A 296 -11.45 -21.69 -21.38
C TYR A 296 -12.28 -20.81 -22.31
N ASP A 297 -12.31 -19.51 -22.11
CA ASP A 297 -12.84 -18.52 -23.07
C ASP A 297 -11.72 -18.05 -24.00
N THR A 298 -11.50 -18.84 -25.07
CA THR A 298 -10.41 -18.56 -26.04
C THR A 298 -10.51 -17.19 -26.69
N LYS A 299 -11.74 -16.67 -26.89
CA LYS A 299 -11.95 -15.33 -27.44
C LYS A 299 -11.42 -14.27 -26.49
N GLN A 300 -11.65 -14.40 -25.21
CA GLN A 300 -11.09 -13.49 -24.20
C GLN A 300 -9.58 -13.68 -24.08
N GLY A 301 -9.08 -14.91 -24.13
CA GLY A 301 -7.65 -15.21 -24.12
C GLY A 301 -6.93 -14.52 -25.29
N ASP A 302 -7.47 -14.64 -26.49
CA ASP A 302 -6.89 -13.97 -27.68
C ASP A 302 -6.96 -12.44 -27.58
N TYR A 303 -8.04 -11.91 -26.99
CA TYR A 303 -8.16 -10.46 -26.75
C TYR A 303 -7.11 -9.96 -25.75
N LEU A 304 -6.89 -10.65 -24.62
CA LEU A 304 -5.87 -10.26 -23.64
C LEU A 304 -4.46 -10.31 -24.25
N LYS A 305 -4.15 -11.38 -24.98
CA LYS A 305 -2.87 -11.51 -25.72
C LYS A 305 -2.70 -10.39 -26.75
N SER A 306 -3.76 -10.00 -27.46
CA SER A 306 -3.68 -8.90 -28.43
C SER A 306 -3.41 -7.55 -27.76
N LYS A 307 -3.93 -7.30 -26.54
CA LYS A 307 -3.62 -6.10 -25.75
C LYS A 307 -2.14 -6.06 -25.36
N ASN A 308 -1.65 -7.19 -24.78
CA ASN A 308 -0.24 -7.32 -24.39
C ASN A 308 0.67 -7.15 -25.61
N LYS A 309 0.32 -7.75 -26.75
CA LYS A 309 1.08 -7.57 -28.00
C LYS A 309 1.13 -6.10 -28.44
N ALA A 310 0.00 -5.40 -28.46
CA ALA A 310 -0.02 -3.97 -28.83
C ALA A 310 0.81 -3.11 -27.88
N PHE A 311 0.82 -3.45 -26.57
CA PHE A 311 1.64 -2.79 -25.57
C PHE A 311 3.14 -3.08 -25.79
N HIS A 312 3.49 -4.33 -26.12
CA HIS A 312 4.85 -4.74 -26.46
C HIS A 312 5.34 -4.11 -27.78
N ASP A 313 4.48 -4.04 -28.82
CA ASP A 313 4.86 -3.40 -30.09
C ASP A 313 5.25 -1.92 -29.88
N ASN A 314 4.58 -1.21 -28.96
CA ASN A 314 4.97 0.16 -28.58
C ASN A 314 6.27 0.22 -27.76
N TYR A 315 6.58 -0.78 -26.92
CA TYR A 315 7.89 -0.91 -26.28
C TYR A 315 8.99 -1.05 -27.34
N VAL A 316 8.82 -1.95 -28.32
CA VAL A 316 9.78 -2.14 -29.42
C VAL A 316 9.99 -0.83 -30.18
N ARG A 317 8.91 -0.14 -30.56
CA ARG A 317 8.98 1.14 -31.26
C ARG A 317 9.75 2.20 -30.45
N LEU A 318 9.49 2.31 -29.14
CA LEU A 318 10.22 3.24 -28.27
C LEU A 318 11.73 2.93 -28.25
N THR A 319 12.10 1.64 -28.16
CA THR A 319 13.53 1.25 -28.18
C THR A 319 14.19 1.50 -29.53
N GLU A 320 13.48 1.30 -30.66
CA GLU A 320 13.93 1.64 -32.02
C GLU A 320 14.11 3.16 -32.20
N ASP A 321 13.27 3.97 -31.55
CA ASP A 321 13.38 5.44 -31.54
C ASP A 321 14.46 5.97 -30.56
N GLY A 322 15.21 5.08 -29.89
CA GLY A 322 16.40 5.39 -29.10
C GLY A 322 16.19 5.57 -27.59
N TYR A 323 15.02 5.22 -27.05
CA TYR A 323 14.80 5.20 -25.61
C TYR A 323 15.43 3.97 -24.97
N THR A 324 16.62 4.10 -24.39
CA THR A 324 17.45 2.98 -23.90
C THR A 324 17.18 2.55 -22.46
N ASN A 325 16.48 3.38 -21.68
CA ASN A 325 16.16 3.11 -20.26
C ASN A 325 14.73 2.60 -20.06
N ILE A 326 14.18 1.86 -21.04
CA ILE A 326 12.88 1.22 -20.97
C ILE A 326 13.06 -0.29 -20.86
N TYR A 327 12.39 -0.91 -19.92
CA TYR A 327 12.44 -2.33 -19.61
C TYR A 327 11.05 -2.93 -19.75
N TYR A 328 10.98 -4.22 -20.04
CA TYR A 328 9.71 -4.89 -20.27
C TYR A 328 9.56 -6.14 -19.39
N VAL A 329 8.37 -6.33 -18.83
CA VAL A 329 7.99 -7.51 -18.07
C VAL A 329 6.75 -8.12 -18.71
N ASP A 330 6.89 -9.35 -19.17
CA ASP A 330 5.79 -10.13 -19.76
C ASP A 330 4.79 -10.61 -18.70
N SER A 331 3.64 -11.10 -19.17
CA SER A 331 2.54 -11.57 -18.32
C SER A 331 2.75 -12.93 -17.67
N GLU A 332 3.78 -13.69 -18.07
CA GLU A 332 3.99 -15.05 -17.56
C GLU A 332 4.29 -15.04 -16.06
N GLY A 333 3.48 -15.75 -15.27
CA GLY A 333 3.65 -15.90 -13.81
C GLY A 333 3.36 -14.64 -12.98
N LEU A 334 2.76 -13.59 -13.55
CA LEU A 334 2.39 -12.39 -12.77
C LEU A 334 1.37 -12.69 -11.66
N ASP A 335 0.47 -13.64 -11.87
CA ASP A 335 -0.56 -14.08 -10.91
C ASP A 335 -0.29 -15.47 -10.30
N GLY A 336 0.87 -16.05 -10.63
CA GLY A 336 1.26 -17.41 -10.27
C GLY A 336 1.00 -18.43 -11.36
N ALA A 337 1.59 -19.62 -11.21
CA ALA A 337 1.45 -20.73 -12.16
C ALA A 337 0.30 -21.66 -11.80
N GLU A 338 -0.19 -21.62 -10.56
CA GLU A 338 -1.17 -22.52 -9.97
C GLU A 338 -2.63 -22.11 -10.16
N ASP A 339 -2.91 -20.98 -10.81
CA ASP A 339 -4.25 -20.41 -11.05
C ASP A 339 -5.05 -19.98 -9.80
N ASP A 340 -4.50 -20.14 -8.60
CA ASP A 340 -5.13 -19.78 -7.32
C ASP A 340 -4.80 -18.36 -6.86
N GLY A 341 -4.09 -17.60 -7.70
CA GLY A 341 -3.63 -16.25 -7.39
C GLY A 341 -4.71 -15.16 -7.44
N THR A 342 -5.98 -15.49 -7.75
CA THR A 342 -7.05 -14.49 -7.92
C THR A 342 -8.30 -14.79 -7.08
N VAL A 343 -9.07 -13.75 -6.73
CA VAL A 343 -10.36 -13.89 -6.01
C VAL A 343 -11.54 -14.12 -6.98
N ASP A 344 -11.53 -13.42 -8.10
CA ASP A 344 -12.63 -13.36 -9.07
C ASP A 344 -12.13 -13.57 -10.52
N SER A 345 -11.03 -14.27 -10.67
CA SER A 345 -10.26 -14.47 -11.92
C SER A 345 -9.59 -13.20 -12.47
N ILE A 346 -9.60 -12.07 -11.75
CA ILE A 346 -8.99 -10.80 -12.18
C ILE A 346 -8.12 -10.21 -11.07
N HIS A 347 -8.73 -9.99 -9.89
CA HIS A 347 -8.08 -9.32 -8.78
C HIS A 347 -7.31 -10.33 -7.92
N LEU A 348 -6.10 -9.95 -7.54
CA LEU A 348 -5.16 -10.86 -6.89
C LEU A 348 -5.53 -11.16 -5.43
N THR A 349 -5.32 -12.41 -5.01
CA THR A 349 -5.22 -12.80 -3.59
C THR A 349 -3.84 -12.40 -3.04
N ASP A 350 -3.61 -12.60 -1.73
CA ASP A 350 -2.27 -12.42 -1.14
C ASP A 350 -1.21 -13.29 -1.83
N LEU A 351 -1.58 -14.50 -2.28
CA LEU A 351 -0.71 -15.38 -3.07
C LEU A 351 -0.35 -14.73 -4.41
N GLY A 352 -1.33 -14.24 -5.15
CA GLY A 352 -1.10 -13.55 -6.42
C GLY A 352 -0.26 -12.28 -6.26
N PHE A 353 -0.48 -11.48 -5.21
CA PHE A 353 0.36 -10.32 -4.91
C PHE A 353 1.79 -10.71 -4.56
N ARG A 354 1.99 -11.87 -3.89
CA ARG A 354 3.33 -12.39 -3.63
C ARG A 354 4.04 -12.73 -4.95
N HIS A 355 3.37 -13.46 -5.86
CA HIS A 355 3.92 -13.79 -7.18
C HIS A 355 4.22 -12.54 -8.01
N TYR A 356 3.30 -11.59 -8.01
CA TYR A 356 3.50 -10.31 -8.71
C TYR A 356 4.75 -9.57 -8.20
N ALA A 357 4.92 -9.50 -6.88
CA ALA A 357 6.12 -8.88 -6.29
C ALA A 357 7.39 -9.69 -6.57
N ASP A 358 7.34 -11.02 -6.50
CA ASP A 358 8.47 -11.90 -6.79
C ASP A 358 8.93 -11.84 -8.25
N LYS A 359 8.00 -11.63 -9.19
CA LYS A 359 8.30 -11.40 -10.60
C LYS A 359 9.01 -10.06 -10.84
N LEU A 360 8.54 -9.00 -10.18
CA LEU A 360 9.06 -7.64 -10.41
C LEU A 360 10.38 -7.37 -9.67
N ARG A 361 10.54 -7.90 -8.46
CA ARG A 361 11.71 -7.62 -7.64
C ARG A 361 13.04 -7.86 -8.34
N PRO A 362 13.33 -9.03 -8.95
CA PRO A 362 14.61 -9.28 -9.60
C PRO A 362 14.87 -8.35 -10.80
N VAL A 363 13.82 -7.89 -11.49
CA VAL A 363 13.94 -6.91 -12.58
C VAL A 363 14.37 -5.56 -12.01
N ILE A 364 13.73 -5.11 -10.94
CA ILE A 364 14.05 -3.85 -10.24
C ILE A 364 15.49 -3.88 -9.70
N GLU A 365 15.87 -4.95 -9.02
CA GLU A 365 17.23 -5.16 -8.49
C GLU A 365 18.27 -5.23 -9.62
N GLY A 366 17.96 -5.89 -10.73
CA GLY A 366 18.85 -6.04 -11.90
C GLY A 366 19.16 -4.73 -12.62
N ILE A 367 18.25 -3.74 -12.53
CA ILE A 367 18.48 -2.40 -13.08
C ILE A 367 19.53 -1.61 -12.26
N GLY A 368 19.73 -1.97 -10.98
CA GLY A 368 20.83 -1.48 -10.15
C GLY A 368 20.66 -0.06 -9.58
N ILE A 369 19.49 0.55 -9.71
CA ILE A 369 19.21 1.89 -9.16
C ILE A 369 18.87 1.84 -7.68
N ILE A 370 18.17 0.76 -7.28
CA ILE A 370 17.91 0.44 -5.87
C ILE A 370 18.91 -0.66 -5.52
N PRO A 371 19.80 -0.46 -4.54
CA PRO A 371 20.82 -1.47 -4.20
C PRO A 371 20.13 -2.79 -3.86
N ALA A 372 20.57 -3.87 -4.50
CA ALA A 372 20.16 -5.21 -4.12
C ALA A 372 20.44 -5.42 -2.64
N ARG A 373 19.53 -6.09 -1.93
CA ARG A 373 19.75 -6.51 -0.55
C ARG A 373 21.00 -7.37 -0.53
N ARG A 374 22.01 -7.03 0.30
CA ARG A 374 23.12 -7.94 0.54
C ARG A 374 22.51 -9.21 1.15
N ALA A 375 22.64 -10.33 0.45
CA ALA A 375 22.44 -11.64 1.03
C ALA A 375 23.57 -11.85 2.02
N ASP A 376 23.27 -11.78 3.32
CA ASP A 376 24.19 -12.22 4.39
C ASP A 376 24.12 -13.74 4.53
#